data_ae21d56a6ef54971b4c881a62572c4b2
#
_entry.id   ae21d56a6ef54971b4c881a62572c4b2
#
_cell.length_a   1.000
_cell.length_b   1.000
_cell.length_c   1.000
_cell.angle_alpha   90.00
_cell.angle_beta   90.00
_cell.angle_gamma   90.00
#
_symmetry.space_group_name_H-M   'P 1'
#
loop_
_entity.id
_entity.type
_entity.pdbx_description
1 polymer ?
#
loop_
_entity_poly.entity_id
_entity_poly.type
_entity_poly.pdbx_seq_one_letter_code
_entity_poly.pdbx_strand_id
1 'polypeptide(L)'
;MSTPPVNYNVDAKPESFEFNEKYLSQIPALQQLINLGYQYLTQEQALAERGGRTSNVIMEGILRKQLKKINRINYKGGEYLFSEENIQSAIQKLKNFKFDGLQKTNEAIYDLITLGSAMEQTIEGDSKSFTLNYIDWKTPSNNSFHVVAEFSVGRARST
;
A
#
# COMPACT_ATOMS: atom_id res chain seq x y z
N MET A 1 3.28 40.97 23.76
CA MET A 1 2.68 39.71 24.21
C MET A 1 3.81 38.79 24.61
N SER A 2 4.00 38.61 25.92
CA SER A 2 5.09 37.78 26.47
C SER A 2 4.63 36.32 26.52
N THR A 3 5.41 35.45 25.94
CA THR A 3 5.25 33.98 26.04
C THR A 3 5.40 33.55 27.52
N PRO A 4 4.51 32.71 28.06
CA PRO A 4 4.66 32.21 29.43
C PRO A 4 5.89 31.33 29.53
N PRO A 5 6.60 31.32 30.67
CA PRO A 5 7.78 30.48 30.87
C PRO A 5 7.39 29.01 30.90
N VAL A 6 8.09 28.19 30.11
CA VAL A 6 7.98 26.74 30.13
C VAL A 6 8.57 26.26 31.46
N ASN A 7 7.74 25.76 32.35
CA ASN A 7 8.16 25.19 33.63
C ASN A 7 8.80 23.82 33.37
N TYR A 8 10.12 23.74 33.33
CA TYR A 8 10.85 22.48 33.36
C TYR A 8 10.82 21.96 34.82
N ASN A 9 10.11 20.85 34.98
CA ASN A 9 10.11 20.16 36.27
C ASN A 9 11.47 19.48 36.44
N VAL A 10 12.38 20.10 37.21
CA VAL A 10 13.79 19.69 37.41
C VAL A 10 13.91 18.46 38.30
N ASP A 11 12.82 18.00 38.90
CA ASP A 11 12.78 16.85 39.81
C ASP A 11 12.30 15.53 39.18
N ALA A 12 12.02 15.53 37.86
CA ALA A 12 11.81 14.28 37.15
C ALA A 12 13.13 13.52 37.10
N LYS A 13 13.25 12.42 37.92
CA LYS A 13 14.31 11.42 37.74
C LYS A 13 14.40 11.17 36.23
N PRO A 14 15.62 11.21 35.63
CA PRO A 14 15.75 10.79 34.25
C PRO A 14 15.23 9.36 34.18
N GLU A 15 14.05 9.20 33.55
CA GLU A 15 13.61 7.89 33.13
C GLU A 15 14.78 7.33 32.34
N SER A 16 15.29 6.18 32.79
CA SER A 16 16.38 5.51 32.12
C SER A 16 15.99 5.44 30.64
N PHE A 17 16.66 6.21 29.78
CA PHE A 17 16.49 6.09 28.34
C PHE A 17 16.87 4.65 28.01
N GLU A 18 15.87 3.79 27.95
CA GLU A 18 16.05 2.48 27.38
C GLU A 18 16.46 2.71 25.93
N PHE A 19 17.73 2.51 25.66
CA PHE A 19 18.27 2.47 24.30
C PHE A 19 17.67 1.24 23.63
N ASN A 20 16.43 1.37 23.13
CA ASN A 20 15.80 0.33 22.38
C ASN A 20 15.82 0.67 20.89
N GLU A 21 15.76 -0.35 20.07
CA GLU A 21 15.75 -0.27 18.59
C GLU A 21 14.73 0.76 18.06
N LYS A 22 13.60 0.91 18.75
CA LYS A 22 12.54 1.83 18.38
C LYS A 22 13.02 3.28 18.32
N TYR A 23 13.77 3.75 19.31
CA TYR A 23 14.23 5.14 19.37
C TYR A 23 15.49 5.38 18.54
N LEU A 24 16.34 4.38 18.41
CA LEU A 24 17.62 4.52 17.72
C LEU A 24 17.52 4.39 16.20
N SER A 25 16.62 3.55 15.70
CA SER A 25 16.53 3.27 14.27
C SER A 25 15.14 3.48 13.69
N GLN A 26 14.09 2.99 14.33
CA GLN A 26 12.74 3.00 13.78
C GLN A 26 12.16 4.42 13.62
N ILE A 27 12.24 5.25 14.69
CA ILE A 27 11.70 6.61 14.63
C ILE A 27 12.46 7.49 13.63
N PRO A 28 13.80 7.51 13.61
CA PRO A 28 14.53 8.23 12.58
C PRO A 28 14.23 7.76 11.15
N ALA A 29 14.09 6.45 10.94
CA ALA A 29 13.72 5.90 9.63
C ALA A 29 12.33 6.34 9.19
N LEU A 30 11.33 6.29 10.07
CA LEU A 30 9.98 6.79 9.81
C LEU A 30 9.99 8.28 9.46
N GLN A 31 10.72 9.09 10.23
CA GLN A 31 10.85 10.52 9.97
C GLN A 31 11.45 10.79 8.59
N GLN A 32 12.48 10.04 8.22
CA GLN A 32 13.08 10.17 6.89
C GLN A 32 12.12 9.80 5.78
N LEU A 33 11.33 8.72 5.93
CA LEU A 33 10.33 8.33 4.94
C LEU A 33 9.20 9.37 4.81
N ILE A 34 8.74 9.92 5.93
CA ILE A 34 7.75 11.01 5.92
C ILE A 34 8.30 12.24 5.20
N ASN A 35 9.55 12.62 5.44
CA ASN A 35 10.22 13.73 4.75
C ASN A 35 10.37 13.47 3.25
N LEU A 36 10.47 12.21 2.83
CA LEU A 36 10.47 11.80 1.42
C LEU A 36 9.06 11.75 0.79
N GLY A 37 8.02 12.09 1.55
CA GLY A 37 6.64 12.16 1.05
C GLY A 37 5.81 10.90 1.30
N TYR A 38 6.29 9.96 2.10
CA TYR A 38 5.47 8.82 2.52
C TYR A 38 4.40 9.26 3.51
N GLN A 39 3.19 8.78 3.33
CA GLN A 39 2.10 8.99 4.27
C GLN A 39 2.19 7.96 5.40
N TYR A 40 2.35 8.44 6.63
CA TYR A 40 2.33 7.56 7.79
C TYR A 40 0.91 7.09 8.09
N LEU A 41 0.76 5.79 8.32
CA LEU A 41 -0.46 5.16 8.82
C LEU A 41 -0.20 4.56 10.21
N THR A 42 -1.14 4.78 11.12
CA THR A 42 -1.14 4.05 12.38
C THR A 42 -1.45 2.56 12.14
N GLN A 43 -1.15 1.71 13.11
CA GLN A 43 -1.49 0.28 13.04
C GLN A 43 -3.01 0.07 12.88
N GLU A 44 -3.81 0.88 13.55
CA GLU A 44 -5.28 0.85 13.45
C GLU A 44 -5.77 1.22 12.04
N GLN A 45 -5.23 2.29 11.47
CA GLN A 45 -5.54 2.70 10.10
C GLN A 45 -5.12 1.63 9.09
N ALA A 46 -3.92 1.08 9.24
CA ALA A 46 -3.44 0.01 8.38
C ALA A 46 -4.29 -1.27 8.51
N LEU A 47 -4.76 -1.59 9.71
CA LEU A 47 -5.67 -2.72 9.94
C LEU A 47 -7.04 -2.47 9.30
N ALA A 48 -7.59 -1.26 9.40
CA ALA A 48 -8.84 -0.89 8.74
C ALA A 48 -8.75 -1.04 7.22
N GLU A 49 -7.64 -0.57 6.59
CA GLU A 49 -7.39 -0.71 5.15
C GLU A 49 -7.23 -2.18 4.71
N ARG A 50 -6.91 -3.09 5.64
CA ARG A 50 -6.84 -4.55 5.45
C ARG A 50 -8.17 -5.26 5.72
N GLY A 51 -9.27 -4.51 5.90
CA GLY A 51 -10.59 -5.05 6.25
C GLY A 51 -10.66 -5.62 7.66
N GLY A 52 -9.89 -5.08 8.62
CA GLY A 52 -9.86 -5.49 10.02
C GLY A 52 -9.20 -6.85 10.28
N ARG A 53 -8.48 -7.43 9.31
CA ARG A 53 -7.89 -8.77 9.41
C ARG A 53 -6.37 -8.73 9.33
N THR A 54 -5.70 -9.19 10.38
CA THR A 54 -4.23 -9.30 10.40
C THR A 54 -3.68 -10.36 9.43
N SER A 55 -4.50 -11.34 9.02
CA SER A 55 -4.14 -12.32 7.98
C SER A 55 -4.15 -11.75 6.56
N ASN A 56 -4.81 -10.62 6.32
CA ASN A 56 -4.76 -9.92 5.05
C ASN A 56 -3.55 -8.99 5.03
N VAL A 57 -2.60 -9.23 4.14
CA VAL A 57 -1.37 -8.44 4.04
C VAL A 57 -1.49 -7.24 3.09
N ILE A 58 -2.58 -7.18 2.32
CA ILE A 58 -2.81 -6.12 1.34
C ILE A 58 -3.79 -5.10 1.90
N MET A 59 -3.43 -3.84 1.85
CA MET A 59 -4.29 -2.70 2.16
C MET A 59 -5.23 -2.43 0.98
N GLU A 60 -6.29 -3.24 0.90
CA GLU A 60 -7.19 -3.28 -0.27
C GLU A 60 -7.89 -1.95 -0.54
N GLY A 61 -8.22 -1.19 0.51
CA GLY A 61 -8.84 0.12 0.36
C GLY A 61 -7.94 1.10 -0.38
N ILE A 62 -6.67 1.18 0.03
CA ILE A 62 -5.65 2.02 -0.62
C ILE A 62 -5.38 1.52 -2.04
N LEU A 63 -5.16 0.20 -2.19
CA LEU A 63 -4.86 -0.41 -3.49
C LEU A 63 -5.99 -0.13 -4.49
N ARG A 64 -7.25 -0.31 -4.12
CA ARG A 64 -8.40 -0.04 -4.97
C ARG A 64 -8.45 1.41 -5.46
N LYS A 65 -8.25 2.37 -4.56
CA LYS A 65 -8.20 3.79 -4.89
C LYS A 65 -7.06 4.08 -5.87
N GLN A 66 -5.90 3.49 -5.62
CA GLN A 66 -4.72 3.67 -6.45
C GLN A 66 -4.90 3.06 -7.84
N LEU A 67 -5.42 1.84 -7.96
CA LEU A 67 -5.69 1.20 -9.26
C LEU A 67 -6.64 2.05 -10.11
N LYS A 68 -7.70 2.61 -9.51
CA LYS A 68 -8.61 3.53 -10.21
C LYS A 68 -7.94 4.84 -10.62
N LYS A 69 -6.99 5.32 -9.84
CA LYS A 69 -6.29 6.59 -10.11
C LYS A 69 -5.31 6.49 -11.27
N ILE A 70 -4.47 5.45 -11.29
CA ILE A 70 -3.35 5.34 -12.24
C ILE A 70 -3.71 4.67 -13.57
N ASN A 71 -4.86 4.00 -13.64
CA ASN A 71 -5.26 3.27 -14.84
C ASN A 71 -6.35 3.98 -15.62
N ARG A 72 -6.08 4.22 -16.88
CA ARG A 72 -7.02 4.75 -17.87
C ARG A 72 -6.92 3.94 -19.15
N ILE A 73 -8.04 3.72 -19.78
CA ILE A 73 -8.12 3.06 -21.09
C ILE A 73 -8.36 4.14 -22.15
N ASN A 74 -7.40 4.29 -23.05
CA ASN A 74 -7.56 5.14 -24.21
C ASN A 74 -8.04 4.29 -25.40
N TYR A 75 -9.24 4.54 -25.87
CA TYR A 75 -9.86 3.77 -26.95
C TYR A 75 -10.68 4.66 -27.89
N LYS A 76 -10.45 4.56 -29.20
CA LYS A 76 -11.16 5.35 -30.25
C LYS A 76 -11.25 6.86 -29.93
N GLY A 77 -10.23 7.43 -29.31
CA GLY A 77 -10.18 8.86 -28.97
C GLY A 77 -10.91 9.23 -27.66
N GLY A 78 -11.54 8.27 -26.97
CA GLY A 78 -12.11 8.42 -25.63
C GLY A 78 -11.21 7.89 -24.53
N GLU A 79 -11.39 8.40 -23.33
CA GLU A 79 -10.76 7.91 -22.11
C GLU A 79 -11.81 7.24 -21.21
N TYR A 80 -11.54 6.00 -20.81
CA TYR A 80 -12.47 5.19 -20.03
C TYR A 80 -11.78 4.66 -18.76
N LEU A 81 -12.60 4.38 -17.75
CA LEU A 81 -12.15 3.71 -16.51
C LEU A 81 -12.31 2.19 -16.66
N PHE A 82 -11.45 1.45 -15.95
CA PHE A 82 -11.70 0.03 -15.73
C PHE A 82 -12.96 -0.18 -14.89
N SER A 83 -13.71 -1.23 -15.20
CA SER A 83 -14.90 -1.62 -14.44
C SER A 83 -14.53 -2.05 -13.01
N GLU A 84 -15.49 -1.99 -12.10
CA GLU A 84 -15.29 -2.46 -10.70
C GLU A 84 -14.92 -3.94 -10.65
N GLU A 85 -15.50 -4.75 -11.56
CA GLU A 85 -15.19 -6.19 -11.67
C GLU A 85 -13.72 -6.39 -12.06
N ASN A 86 -13.20 -5.60 -12.98
CA ASN A 86 -11.79 -5.67 -13.39
C ASN A 86 -10.85 -5.20 -12.27
N ILE A 87 -11.19 -4.12 -11.56
CA ILE A 87 -10.44 -3.68 -10.38
C ILE A 87 -10.46 -4.75 -9.30
N GLN A 88 -11.61 -5.37 -9.02
CA GLN A 88 -11.71 -6.45 -8.04
C GLN A 88 -10.90 -7.68 -8.48
N SER A 89 -10.97 -8.06 -9.76
CA SER A 89 -10.18 -9.16 -10.32
C SER A 89 -8.69 -8.93 -10.18
N ALA A 90 -8.21 -7.70 -10.43
CA ALA A 90 -6.82 -7.34 -10.24
C ALA A 90 -6.37 -7.51 -8.78
N ILE A 91 -7.18 -7.06 -7.82
CA ILE A 91 -6.91 -7.24 -6.38
C ILE A 91 -6.85 -8.73 -6.03
N GLN A 92 -7.80 -9.53 -6.54
CA GLN A 92 -7.82 -10.97 -6.28
C GLN A 92 -6.63 -11.71 -6.90
N LYS A 93 -6.18 -11.32 -8.09
CA LYS A 93 -4.96 -11.88 -8.69
C LYS A 93 -3.74 -11.66 -7.79
N LEU A 94 -3.63 -10.48 -7.17
CA LEU A 94 -2.51 -10.18 -6.26
C LEU A 94 -2.63 -10.94 -4.92
N LYS A 95 -3.84 -11.33 -4.50
CA LYS A 95 -4.07 -12.06 -3.23
C LYS A 95 -3.94 -13.57 -3.37
N ASN A 96 -4.32 -14.12 -4.52
CA ASN A 96 -4.54 -15.55 -4.71
C ASN A 96 -3.39 -16.26 -5.42
N PHE A 97 -2.14 -15.87 -5.13
CA PHE A 97 -1.01 -16.64 -5.63
C PHE A 97 -0.96 -18.02 -4.99
N LYS A 98 -0.95 -19.06 -5.82
CA LYS A 98 -0.61 -20.40 -5.36
C LYS A 98 0.87 -20.43 -5.01
N PHE A 99 1.19 -20.91 -3.81
CA PHE A 99 2.58 -21.15 -3.44
C PHE A 99 3.13 -22.33 -4.25
N ASP A 100 4.09 -22.07 -5.13
CA ASP A 100 4.82 -23.07 -5.95
C ASP A 100 6.33 -22.95 -5.72
N GLY A 101 6.71 -22.93 -4.43
CA GLY A 101 8.07 -22.61 -4.02
C GLY A 101 8.34 -21.11 -3.98
N LEU A 102 9.29 -20.71 -3.13
CA LEU A 102 9.56 -19.29 -2.85
C LEU A 102 9.98 -18.53 -4.11
N GLN A 103 10.88 -19.10 -4.91
CA GLN A 103 11.41 -18.44 -6.10
C GLN A 103 10.33 -18.20 -7.14
N LYS A 104 9.62 -19.24 -7.58
CA LYS A 104 8.59 -19.13 -8.62
C LYS A 104 7.44 -18.22 -8.20
N THR A 105 7.02 -18.29 -6.92
CA THR A 105 5.98 -17.39 -6.40
C THR A 105 6.44 -15.94 -6.43
N ASN A 106 7.68 -15.66 -6.03
CA ASN A 106 8.22 -14.31 -6.06
C ASN A 106 8.38 -13.78 -7.49
N GLU A 107 8.86 -14.60 -8.43
CA GLU A 107 8.94 -14.24 -9.85
C GLU A 107 7.57 -13.89 -10.42
N ALA A 108 6.56 -14.71 -10.16
CA ALA A 108 5.19 -14.48 -10.64
C ALA A 108 4.57 -13.19 -10.06
N ILE A 109 4.81 -12.90 -8.77
CA ILE A 109 4.37 -11.64 -8.14
C ILE A 109 5.13 -10.47 -8.73
N TYR A 110 6.43 -10.59 -8.93
CA TYR A 110 7.26 -9.55 -9.51
C TYR A 110 6.80 -9.20 -10.93
N ASP A 111 6.54 -10.21 -11.77
CA ASP A 111 6.03 -10.02 -13.12
C ASP A 111 4.66 -9.32 -13.11
N LEU A 112 3.76 -9.74 -12.23
CA LEU A 112 2.45 -9.12 -12.10
C LEU A 112 2.54 -7.64 -11.71
N ILE A 113 3.40 -7.29 -10.76
CA ILE A 113 3.58 -5.90 -10.30
C ILE A 113 4.26 -5.05 -11.37
N THR A 114 5.21 -5.64 -12.10
CA THR A 114 6.04 -4.92 -13.09
C THR A 114 5.32 -4.77 -14.44
N LEU A 115 4.69 -5.83 -14.92
CA LEU A 115 4.08 -5.89 -16.26
C LEU A 115 2.58 -5.57 -16.23
N GLY A 116 1.96 -5.60 -15.05
CA GLY A 116 0.52 -5.45 -14.91
C GLY A 116 -0.26 -6.72 -15.24
N SER A 117 -1.56 -6.60 -15.39
CA SER A 117 -2.47 -7.70 -15.69
C SER A 117 -3.38 -7.35 -16.87
N ALA A 118 -3.47 -8.27 -17.82
CA ALA A 118 -4.44 -8.16 -18.91
C ALA A 118 -5.86 -8.36 -18.36
N MET A 119 -6.75 -7.43 -18.71
CA MET A 119 -8.16 -7.40 -18.34
C MET A 119 -9.01 -7.18 -19.57
N GLU A 120 -9.99 -8.06 -19.81
CA GLU A 120 -10.96 -7.86 -20.87
C GLU A 120 -12.01 -6.85 -20.42
N GLN A 121 -12.31 -5.90 -21.28
CA GLN A 121 -13.37 -4.92 -21.05
C GLN A 121 -14.08 -4.57 -22.35
N THR A 122 -15.42 -4.49 -22.28
CA THR A 122 -16.25 -4.03 -23.38
C THR A 122 -16.39 -2.52 -23.30
N ILE A 123 -16.02 -1.83 -24.39
CA ILE A 123 -16.16 -0.39 -24.56
C ILE A 123 -16.87 -0.16 -25.89
N GLU A 124 -17.97 0.58 -25.89
CA GLU A 124 -18.78 0.87 -27.08
C GLU A 124 -19.17 -0.38 -27.90
N GLY A 125 -19.44 -1.50 -27.21
CA GLY A 125 -19.78 -2.77 -27.81
C GLY A 125 -18.60 -3.64 -28.25
N ASP A 126 -17.38 -3.13 -28.25
CA ASP A 126 -16.18 -3.88 -28.57
C ASP A 126 -15.52 -4.45 -27.31
N SER A 127 -15.33 -5.77 -27.27
CA SER A 127 -14.59 -6.42 -26.19
C SER A 127 -13.11 -6.53 -26.56
N LYS A 128 -12.23 -5.96 -25.73
CA LYS A 128 -10.78 -5.97 -25.90
C LYS A 128 -10.04 -6.16 -24.59
N SER A 129 -8.79 -6.63 -24.71
CA SER A 129 -7.88 -6.76 -23.58
C SER A 129 -7.07 -5.48 -23.40
N PHE A 130 -7.07 -4.96 -22.18
CA PHE A 130 -6.30 -3.79 -21.77
C PHE A 130 -5.41 -4.14 -20.57
N THR A 131 -4.22 -3.55 -20.51
CA THR A 131 -3.31 -3.76 -19.39
C THR A 131 -3.69 -2.86 -18.22
N LEU A 132 -3.93 -3.47 -17.06
CA LEU A 132 -4.09 -2.79 -15.78
C LEU A 132 -2.78 -2.87 -15.00
N ASN A 133 -2.22 -1.72 -14.65
CA ASN A 133 -0.96 -1.60 -13.93
C ASN A 133 -1.19 -1.49 -12.44
N TYR A 134 -0.36 -2.14 -11.63
CA TYR A 134 -0.39 -2.01 -10.17
C TYR A 134 0.42 -0.81 -9.67
N ILE A 135 1.46 -0.44 -10.41
CA ILE A 135 2.36 0.68 -10.11
C ILE A 135 2.54 1.49 -11.40
N ASP A 136 2.49 2.80 -11.29
CA ASP A 136 2.88 3.70 -12.38
C ASP A 136 4.41 3.90 -12.36
N TRP A 137 5.10 3.07 -13.14
CA TRP A 137 6.55 3.14 -13.29
C TRP A 137 7.02 4.32 -14.14
N LYS A 138 6.16 4.84 -15.02
CA LYS A 138 6.49 5.95 -15.91
C LYS A 138 6.46 7.28 -15.18
N THR A 139 5.50 7.45 -14.28
CA THR A 139 5.33 8.65 -13.48
C THR A 139 5.18 8.28 -12.01
N PRO A 140 6.30 8.01 -11.31
CA PRO A 140 6.27 7.53 -9.93
C PRO A 140 5.50 8.43 -8.96
N SER A 141 5.42 9.73 -9.23
CA SER A 141 4.65 10.70 -8.43
C SER A 141 3.13 10.47 -8.45
N ASN A 142 2.62 9.68 -9.40
CA ASN A 142 1.21 9.28 -9.41
C ASN A 142 0.88 8.21 -8.36
N ASN A 143 1.90 7.50 -7.87
CA ASN A 143 1.71 6.49 -6.85
C ASN A 143 1.53 7.11 -5.46
N SER A 144 0.83 6.39 -4.58
CA SER A 144 0.69 6.75 -3.18
C SER A 144 1.60 5.88 -2.33
N PHE A 145 2.55 6.50 -1.66
CA PHE A 145 3.51 5.81 -0.80
C PHE A 145 3.06 5.89 0.65
N HIS A 146 3.02 4.75 1.33
CA HIS A 146 2.60 4.66 2.72
C HIS A 146 3.67 3.94 3.55
N VAL A 147 3.76 4.30 4.80
CA VAL A 147 4.65 3.64 5.78
C VAL A 147 3.88 3.35 7.06
N VAL A 148 4.09 2.17 7.60
CA VAL A 148 3.50 1.69 8.85
C VAL A 148 4.61 1.19 9.75
N ALA A 149 4.61 1.60 11.02
CA ALA A 149 5.48 1.00 12.02
C ALA A 149 4.87 -0.33 12.52
N GLU A 150 5.69 -1.38 12.64
CA GLU A 150 5.30 -2.64 13.28
C GLU A 150 4.05 -3.29 12.64
N PHE A 151 4.11 -3.56 11.34
CA PHE A 151 3.01 -4.18 10.60
C PHE A 151 2.80 -5.63 11.03
N SER A 152 1.79 -5.88 11.87
CA SER A 152 1.49 -7.21 12.40
C SER A 152 0.80 -8.09 11.36
N VAL A 153 1.31 -9.32 11.17
CA VAL A 153 0.72 -10.33 10.29
C VAL A 153 0.34 -11.55 11.12
N GLY A 154 -0.95 -11.89 11.12
CA GLY A 154 -1.47 -13.09 11.77
C GLY A 154 -1.55 -14.27 10.80
N ARG A 155 -1.37 -15.50 11.30
CA ARG A 155 -1.66 -16.71 10.52
C ARG A 155 -3.16 -16.77 10.22
N ALA A 156 -3.53 -17.04 8.96
CA ALA A 156 -4.88 -17.48 8.63
C ALA A 156 -5.13 -18.80 9.39
N ARG A 157 -6.18 -18.86 10.23
CA ARG A 157 -6.60 -20.13 10.81
C ARG A 157 -7.13 -20.97 9.65
N SER A 158 -6.51 -22.11 9.39
CA SER A 158 -7.10 -23.16 8.57
C SER A 158 -8.35 -23.65 9.30
N THR A 159 -9.51 -23.37 8.76
CA THR A 159 -10.78 -24.03 9.10
C THR A 159 -10.84 -25.36 8.41
#